data_0b1d0aa528ff197f0344ce0e71e883fb
#
_entry.id   0b1d0aa528ff197f0344ce0e71e883fb
#
_cell.length_a   1.000
_cell.length_b   1.000
_cell.length_c   1.000
_cell.angle_alpha   90.00
_cell.angle_beta   90.00
_cell.angle_gamma   90.00
#
_symmetry.space_group_name_H-M   'P 1'
#
loop_
_entity.id
_entity.type
_entity.pdbx_description
1 polymer ?
#
loop_
_entity_poly.entity_id
_entity_poly.type
_entity_poly.pdbx_seq_one_letter_code
_entity_poly.pdbx_strand_id
1 'polypeptide(L)'
;MQKSTVFVLAAASAVALSSCKKLGKLTADNFTVTPVLRYEGGEVAAESATFQGEKVQGNGTTIQYKAGGNYTMKNNWQYTEDMMQSDLYLRFDAKMGKKSVSVPEVKVGYGVVATSALLNRCLATSNGAYAADAYQRVIKQKQEANIKFLIAQANLRASELKSVSVGDLVKILKEINDNAETRALSNIEVSAYASPDGSLSFNEKLAEKRQDASADYLKKELKKIKMNASIDTKFTAEDWEGFQELISQSNLQDKAVILRVLSMYNDPEERETQIRNMSEIYTDIKEGILPELRRARLIVNYDVIGRSDEQIIDQYKADASKLSVEEMLYGAALAKTPAEKQAWYEKTAQLYPSDYRALNNLAQLAYQSGDVQKAQQLLSKAQGVNRSAAPVNTNLALIALAQGNAQQAETYLSQGTGADAFNEVMGALNLSKGNYTQAAQNLGKVNNNTAALAQLLNKDYAAAKQTLANVKNADAVTSYLKAVLAARTNDATALTNNLREAIQKDPSLAQRAARDLEFAQYANAIKGLVK
;
A
#
# COMPACT_ATOMS: atom_id res chain seq x y z
N MET A 1 -14.42 -7.16 -19.27
CA MET A 1 -14.08 -7.08 -20.73
C MET A 1 -12.65 -6.55 -20.82
N GLN A 2 -11.69 -7.44 -21.08
CA GLN A 2 -10.29 -7.04 -21.25
C GLN A 2 -10.11 -6.43 -22.63
N LYS A 3 -9.69 -5.16 -22.67
CA LYS A 3 -9.13 -4.58 -23.89
C LYS A 3 -7.65 -4.92 -23.94
N SER A 4 -7.32 -6.06 -24.55
CA SER A 4 -5.92 -6.38 -24.85
C SER A 4 -5.48 -5.50 -26.00
N THR A 5 -4.51 -4.62 -25.76
CA THR A 5 -3.89 -3.81 -26.80
C THR A 5 -2.95 -4.72 -27.58
N VAL A 6 -3.35 -5.13 -28.77
CA VAL A 6 -2.50 -5.89 -29.69
C VAL A 6 -1.78 -4.90 -30.58
N PHE A 7 -0.46 -4.75 -30.40
CA PHE A 7 0.36 -4.00 -31.35
C PHE A 7 0.65 -4.89 -32.56
N VAL A 8 -0.04 -4.62 -33.65
CA VAL A 8 0.29 -5.22 -34.94
C VAL A 8 1.13 -4.22 -35.70
N LEU A 9 2.44 -4.46 -35.79
CA LEU A 9 3.31 -3.75 -36.70
C LEU A 9 3.14 -4.40 -38.09
N ALA A 10 2.10 -4.03 -38.84
CA ALA A 10 1.99 -4.39 -40.23
C ALA A 10 2.80 -3.39 -41.04
N ALA A 11 4.02 -3.73 -41.43
CA ALA A 11 4.69 -3.09 -42.55
C ALA A 11 3.93 -3.53 -43.83
N ALA A 12 2.90 -2.80 -44.20
CA ALA A 12 2.26 -2.99 -45.47
C ALA A 12 3.24 -2.55 -46.54
N SER A 13 3.95 -3.50 -47.14
CA SER A 13 4.60 -3.28 -48.42
C SER A 13 3.49 -2.83 -49.36
N ALA A 14 3.60 -1.61 -49.91
CA ALA A 14 2.64 -1.10 -50.86
C ALA A 14 2.46 -2.13 -51.96
N VAL A 15 1.28 -2.76 -52.00
CA VAL A 15 0.90 -3.50 -53.20
C VAL A 15 0.96 -2.50 -54.32
N ALA A 16 1.92 -2.68 -55.23
CA ALA A 16 2.16 -1.81 -56.34
C ALA A 16 0.92 -1.76 -57.25
N LEU A 17 0.02 -0.86 -56.99
CA LEU A 17 -0.98 -0.41 -57.96
C LEU A 17 -0.28 0.48 -59.01
N SER A 18 0.86 -0.01 -59.52
CA SER A 18 1.84 0.78 -60.29
C SER A 18 1.44 1.08 -61.72
N SER A 19 0.19 0.88 -62.14
CA SER A 19 -0.17 1.10 -63.55
C SER A 19 -1.26 2.12 -63.87
N CYS A 20 -1.73 2.90 -62.91
CA CYS A 20 -2.86 3.78 -63.17
C CYS A 20 -2.58 5.26 -62.82
N LYS A 21 -2.38 6.12 -63.84
CA LYS A 21 -2.30 7.59 -63.70
C LYS A 21 -3.46 8.24 -62.93
N LYS A 22 -4.54 7.48 -62.66
CA LYS A 22 -5.71 7.91 -61.90
C LYS A 22 -5.54 7.86 -60.39
N LEU A 23 -4.54 7.11 -59.88
CA LEU A 23 -4.28 6.95 -58.42
C LEU A 23 -3.96 8.27 -57.72
N GLY A 24 -3.27 9.22 -58.40
CA GLY A 24 -3.02 10.54 -57.82
C GLY A 24 -4.27 11.40 -57.58
N LYS A 25 -5.44 10.99 -58.12
CA LYS A 25 -6.72 11.67 -57.97
C LYS A 25 -7.72 10.94 -57.06
N LEU A 26 -7.29 9.91 -56.36
CA LEU A 26 -8.14 9.19 -55.37
C LEU A 26 -8.46 10.11 -54.19
N THR A 27 -9.74 10.21 -53.85
CA THR A 27 -10.20 10.91 -52.62
C THR A 27 -10.21 9.92 -51.45
N ALA A 28 -10.20 10.44 -50.23
CA ALA A 28 -10.23 9.60 -49.01
C ALA A 28 -11.48 8.67 -48.96
N ASP A 29 -12.61 9.12 -49.49
CA ASP A 29 -13.84 8.31 -49.55
C ASP A 29 -13.75 7.17 -50.58
N ASN A 30 -12.73 7.17 -51.44
CA ASN A 30 -12.58 6.20 -52.49
C ASN A 30 -11.54 5.12 -52.24
N PHE A 31 -10.73 5.26 -51.19
CA PHE A 31 -9.76 4.23 -50.84
C PHE A 31 -9.57 4.10 -49.33
N THR A 32 -10.00 2.98 -48.79
CA THR A 32 -9.85 2.65 -47.39
C THR A 32 -9.11 1.32 -47.24
N VAL A 33 -8.35 1.20 -46.14
CA VAL A 33 -7.68 -0.04 -45.76
C VAL A 33 -8.16 -0.41 -44.35
N THR A 34 -8.67 -1.61 -44.22
CA THR A 34 -9.20 -2.15 -42.98
C THR A 34 -8.41 -3.40 -42.58
N PRO A 35 -7.72 -3.41 -41.45
CA PRO A 35 -7.15 -4.63 -40.89
C PRO A 35 -8.27 -5.55 -40.40
N VAL A 36 -8.22 -6.82 -40.78
CA VAL A 36 -9.20 -7.85 -40.42
C VAL A 36 -8.46 -9.05 -39.84
N LEU A 37 -8.81 -9.40 -38.63
CA LEU A 37 -8.30 -10.61 -37.97
C LEU A 37 -9.35 -11.71 -38.15
N ARG A 38 -8.96 -12.82 -38.83
CA ARG A 38 -9.82 -14.00 -39.03
C ARG A 38 -9.35 -15.15 -38.17
N TYR A 39 -10.27 -15.81 -37.50
CA TYR A 39 -10.02 -16.95 -36.63
C TYR A 39 -11.19 -17.96 -36.75
N GLU A 40 -11.07 -19.11 -36.14
CA GLU A 40 -12.06 -20.19 -36.28
C GLU A 40 -13.48 -19.77 -35.88
N GLY A 41 -13.62 -18.90 -34.87
CA GLY A 41 -14.90 -18.37 -34.38
C GLY A 41 -15.47 -17.19 -35.19
N GLY A 42 -14.77 -16.70 -36.24
CA GLY A 42 -15.24 -15.56 -37.04
C GLY A 42 -14.14 -14.59 -37.48
N GLU A 43 -14.54 -13.35 -37.74
CA GLU A 43 -13.61 -12.27 -38.03
C GLU A 43 -13.94 -11.02 -37.22
N VAL A 44 -12.92 -10.22 -36.96
CA VAL A 44 -13.07 -8.89 -36.35
C VAL A 44 -12.28 -7.88 -37.18
N ALA A 45 -12.95 -6.79 -37.56
CA ALA A 45 -12.33 -5.69 -38.28
C ALA A 45 -11.88 -4.61 -37.28
N ALA A 46 -10.76 -3.98 -37.59
CA ALA A 46 -10.26 -2.80 -36.88
C ALA A 46 -10.82 -1.51 -37.52
N GLU A 47 -10.45 -0.37 -36.94
CA GLU A 47 -10.74 0.93 -37.56
C GLU A 47 -10.06 1.03 -38.92
N SER A 48 -10.79 1.49 -39.92
CA SER A 48 -10.29 1.67 -41.26
C SER A 48 -9.44 2.96 -41.35
N ALA A 49 -8.34 2.92 -42.06
CA ALA A 49 -7.62 4.12 -42.45
C ALA A 49 -7.99 4.54 -43.88
N THR A 50 -8.16 5.82 -44.06
CA THR A 50 -8.49 6.41 -45.37
C THR A 50 -7.25 7.03 -46.00
N PHE A 51 -7.11 6.80 -47.29
CA PHE A 51 -5.96 7.29 -48.08
C PHE A 51 -6.40 8.11 -49.26
N GLN A 52 -5.59 9.10 -49.62
CA GLN A 52 -5.82 9.95 -50.76
C GLN A 52 -4.57 10.12 -51.62
N GLY A 53 -4.77 10.43 -52.89
CA GLY A 53 -3.69 10.70 -53.82
C GLY A 53 -3.10 12.11 -53.62
N GLU A 54 -1.86 12.31 -54.07
CA GLU A 54 -1.09 13.56 -53.94
C GLU A 54 -1.72 14.80 -54.61
N LYS A 55 -2.70 14.60 -55.51
CA LYS A 55 -3.38 15.66 -56.23
C LYS A 55 -4.72 16.06 -55.63
N VAL A 56 -5.03 15.52 -54.46
CA VAL A 56 -6.32 15.73 -53.79
C VAL A 56 -6.09 16.42 -52.46
N GLN A 57 -6.86 17.44 -52.16
CA GLN A 57 -6.94 18.04 -50.84
C GLN A 57 -8.14 17.44 -50.11
N GLY A 58 -7.88 16.71 -49.03
CA GLY A 58 -8.88 16.04 -48.22
C GLY A 58 -8.31 15.60 -46.88
N ASN A 59 -9.09 14.84 -46.10
CA ASN A 59 -8.72 14.44 -44.73
C ASN A 59 -8.02 13.08 -44.65
N GLY A 60 -7.76 12.40 -45.77
CA GLY A 60 -7.06 11.13 -45.78
C GLY A 60 -5.54 11.27 -45.80
N THR A 61 -4.87 10.19 -45.43
CA THR A 61 -3.40 10.12 -45.51
C THR A 61 -2.96 10.18 -46.97
N THR A 62 -2.13 11.16 -47.34
CA THR A 62 -1.67 11.34 -48.72
C THR A 62 -0.60 10.31 -49.08
N ILE A 63 -0.82 9.58 -50.20
CA ILE A 63 0.14 8.63 -50.78
C ILE A 63 0.65 9.23 -52.10
N GLN A 64 1.97 9.30 -52.25
CA GLN A 64 2.62 9.78 -53.47
C GLN A 64 2.62 8.68 -54.54
N TYR A 65 2.24 9.04 -55.74
CA TYR A 65 2.12 8.10 -56.87
C TYR A 65 3.42 7.38 -57.23
N LYS A 66 4.55 8.10 -57.21
CA LYS A 66 5.86 7.51 -57.57
C LYS A 66 6.64 6.97 -56.36
N ALA A 67 6.59 7.65 -55.24
CA ALA A 67 7.38 7.30 -54.06
C ALA A 67 6.65 6.31 -53.11
N GLY A 68 5.34 6.19 -53.28
CA GLY A 68 4.52 5.43 -52.30
C GLY A 68 4.39 6.17 -50.98
N GLY A 69 4.21 5.41 -49.92
CA GLY A 69 4.14 5.92 -48.54
C GLY A 69 4.14 4.79 -47.53
N ASN A 70 4.60 5.10 -46.33
CA ASN A 70 4.52 4.18 -45.16
C ASN A 70 3.47 4.72 -44.19
N TYR A 71 2.61 3.85 -43.72
CA TYR A 71 1.61 4.19 -42.75
C TYR A 71 1.53 3.14 -41.63
N THR A 72 1.54 3.57 -40.41
CA THR A 72 1.43 2.67 -39.23
C THR A 72 0.04 2.76 -38.66
N MET A 73 -0.68 1.66 -38.66
CA MET A 73 -1.99 1.52 -37.98
C MET A 73 -1.82 0.93 -36.60
N LYS A 74 -2.44 1.54 -35.59
CA LYS A 74 -2.52 1.00 -34.24
C LYS A 74 -3.99 0.69 -33.97
N ASN A 75 -4.27 -0.58 -33.70
CA ASN A 75 -5.63 -1.04 -33.48
C ASN A 75 -5.73 -1.84 -32.20
N ASN A 76 -6.86 -1.76 -31.53
CA ASN A 76 -7.17 -2.51 -30.31
C ASN A 76 -8.37 -3.40 -30.56
N TRP A 77 -8.22 -4.67 -30.24
CA TRP A 77 -9.32 -5.65 -30.25
C TRP A 77 -9.55 -6.20 -28.86
N GLN A 78 -10.79 -6.57 -28.57
CA GLN A 78 -11.07 -7.38 -27.40
C GLN A 78 -10.60 -8.80 -27.68
N TYR A 79 -9.58 -9.27 -26.95
CA TYR A 79 -8.99 -10.58 -27.14
C TYR A 79 -9.93 -11.70 -26.67
N THR A 80 -10.05 -12.76 -27.48
CA THR A 80 -10.59 -14.07 -27.11
C THR A 80 -9.54 -15.15 -27.39
N GLU A 81 -9.61 -16.32 -26.72
CA GLU A 81 -8.59 -17.37 -26.91
C GLU A 81 -8.54 -17.91 -28.35
N ASP A 82 -9.67 -17.92 -29.06
CA ASP A 82 -9.73 -18.33 -30.46
C ASP A 82 -8.88 -17.47 -31.38
N MET A 83 -8.63 -16.22 -31.02
CA MET A 83 -7.78 -15.30 -31.78
C MET A 83 -6.30 -15.68 -31.75
N MET A 84 -5.85 -16.58 -30.87
CA MET A 84 -4.46 -17.04 -30.86
C MET A 84 -4.07 -17.71 -32.20
N GLN A 85 -5.00 -18.40 -32.82
CA GLN A 85 -4.85 -18.94 -34.18
C GLN A 85 -5.68 -18.07 -35.13
N SER A 86 -5.09 -17.06 -35.67
CA SER A 86 -5.76 -16.14 -36.57
C SER A 86 -4.85 -15.72 -37.70
N ASP A 87 -5.45 -15.24 -38.77
CA ASP A 87 -4.76 -14.63 -39.88
C ASP A 87 -5.12 -13.14 -39.96
N LEU A 88 -4.11 -12.30 -40.08
CA LEU A 88 -4.30 -10.88 -40.27
C LEU A 88 -4.31 -10.54 -41.76
N TYR A 89 -5.42 -10.01 -42.20
CA TYR A 89 -5.60 -9.53 -43.56
C TYR A 89 -5.71 -8.01 -43.60
N LEU A 90 -5.29 -7.41 -44.73
CA LEU A 90 -5.67 -6.07 -45.11
C LEU A 90 -6.76 -6.17 -46.18
N ARG A 91 -7.95 -5.62 -45.87
CA ARG A 91 -9.08 -5.49 -46.78
C ARG A 91 -9.05 -4.10 -47.36
N PHE A 92 -9.23 -4.06 -48.67
CA PHE A 92 -9.18 -2.81 -49.43
C PHE A 92 -10.55 -2.50 -50.00
N ASP A 93 -11.07 -1.32 -49.70
CA ASP A 93 -12.24 -0.77 -50.38
C ASP A 93 -11.78 0.33 -51.30
N ALA A 94 -11.92 0.08 -52.59
CA ALA A 94 -11.51 1.04 -53.63
C ALA A 94 -12.65 1.37 -54.58
N LYS A 95 -12.82 2.66 -54.91
CA LYS A 95 -13.84 3.14 -55.86
C LYS A 95 -13.17 4.00 -56.94
N MET A 96 -13.58 3.80 -58.17
CA MET A 96 -13.26 4.68 -59.28
C MET A 96 -14.53 5.37 -59.76
N GLY A 97 -14.79 6.58 -59.32
CA GLY A 97 -16.06 7.26 -59.50
C GLY A 97 -17.19 6.50 -58.80
N LYS A 98 -18.23 6.06 -59.51
CA LYS A 98 -19.34 5.29 -58.96
C LYS A 98 -19.11 3.78 -58.96
N LYS A 99 -18.00 3.29 -59.52
CA LYS A 99 -17.71 1.86 -59.63
C LYS A 99 -16.78 1.38 -58.51
N SER A 100 -17.14 0.33 -57.79
CA SER A 100 -16.23 -0.38 -56.90
C SER A 100 -15.19 -1.14 -57.69
N VAL A 101 -13.94 -1.09 -57.24
CA VAL A 101 -12.81 -1.85 -57.78
C VAL A 101 -12.49 -2.96 -56.82
N SER A 102 -12.56 -4.20 -57.31
CA SER A 102 -12.17 -5.35 -56.51
C SER A 102 -10.64 -5.37 -56.32
N VAL A 103 -10.19 -5.20 -55.10
CA VAL A 103 -8.78 -5.40 -54.72
C VAL A 103 -8.72 -6.62 -53.84
N PRO A 104 -7.95 -7.65 -54.17
CA PRO A 104 -7.82 -8.83 -53.33
C PRO A 104 -7.30 -8.46 -51.92
N GLU A 105 -7.84 -9.13 -50.91
CA GLU A 105 -7.28 -9.00 -49.58
C GLU A 105 -5.87 -9.59 -49.53
N VAL A 106 -5.02 -9.00 -48.71
CA VAL A 106 -3.64 -9.45 -48.54
C VAL A 106 -3.42 -9.94 -47.11
N LYS A 107 -3.00 -11.20 -46.99
CA LYS A 107 -2.54 -11.75 -45.71
C LYS A 107 -1.19 -11.13 -45.36
N VAL A 108 -1.12 -10.43 -44.21
CA VAL A 108 0.08 -9.71 -43.75
C VAL A 108 0.68 -10.28 -42.48
N GLY A 109 -0.03 -11.17 -41.80
CA GLY A 109 0.45 -11.80 -40.59
C GLY A 109 -0.41 -12.99 -40.17
N TYR A 110 0.02 -13.66 -39.13
CA TYR A 110 -0.73 -14.77 -38.54
C TYR A 110 -0.60 -14.74 -37.02
N GLY A 111 -1.67 -15.12 -36.35
CA GLY A 111 -1.76 -15.28 -34.92
C GLY A 111 -1.65 -13.97 -34.13
N VAL A 112 -1.85 -14.08 -32.84
CA VAL A 112 -1.74 -13.01 -31.86
C VAL A 112 -0.80 -13.45 -30.74
N VAL A 113 0.18 -12.63 -30.38
CA VAL A 113 1.00 -12.87 -29.20
C VAL A 113 0.16 -12.57 -27.96
N ALA A 114 -0.38 -13.61 -27.36
CA ALA A 114 -1.35 -13.53 -26.27
C ALA A 114 -0.74 -13.70 -24.87
N THR A 115 0.57 -13.44 -24.71
CA THR A 115 1.29 -13.59 -23.43
C THR A 115 0.67 -12.75 -22.33
N SER A 116 0.17 -11.54 -22.64
CA SER A 116 -0.51 -10.67 -21.67
C SER A 116 -1.82 -11.28 -21.12
N ALA A 117 -2.48 -12.17 -21.87
CA ALA A 117 -3.68 -12.87 -21.41
C ALA A 117 -3.40 -13.86 -20.26
N LEU A 118 -2.13 -14.25 -20.04
CA LEU A 118 -1.74 -15.02 -18.85
C LEU A 118 -1.98 -14.26 -17.54
N LEU A 119 -2.23 -12.93 -17.60
CA LEU A 119 -2.55 -12.15 -16.40
C LEU A 119 -3.69 -12.77 -15.59
N ASN A 120 -4.76 -13.25 -16.22
CA ASN A 120 -5.88 -13.87 -15.50
C ASN A 120 -5.43 -15.09 -14.68
N ARG A 121 -4.52 -15.91 -15.24
CA ARG A 121 -3.96 -17.06 -14.53
C ARG A 121 -2.99 -16.64 -13.43
N CYS A 122 -2.22 -15.57 -13.64
CA CYS A 122 -1.33 -15.02 -12.63
C CYS A 122 -2.12 -14.41 -11.46
N LEU A 123 -3.25 -13.75 -11.73
CA LEU A 123 -4.12 -13.16 -10.69
C LEU A 123 -4.72 -14.22 -9.77
N ALA A 124 -5.04 -15.40 -10.27
CA ALA A 124 -5.59 -16.49 -9.46
C ALA A 124 -4.65 -16.92 -8.31
N THR A 125 -3.36 -16.65 -8.42
CA THR A 125 -2.33 -16.96 -7.41
C THR A 125 -1.74 -15.71 -6.74
N SER A 126 -2.28 -14.51 -7.05
CA SER A 126 -1.83 -13.26 -6.44
C SER A 126 -2.32 -13.14 -5.00
N ASN A 127 -1.48 -12.56 -4.18
CA ASN A 127 -1.86 -12.22 -2.82
C ASN A 127 -2.61 -10.89 -2.81
N GLY A 128 -3.67 -10.82 -2.02
CA GLY A 128 -4.33 -9.56 -1.71
C GLY A 128 -3.85 -8.96 -0.39
N ALA A 129 -4.44 -7.85 -0.02
CA ALA A 129 -4.10 -7.11 1.18
C ALA A 129 -4.72 -7.74 2.43
N TYR A 130 -3.91 -8.00 3.44
CA TYR A 130 -4.38 -8.30 4.77
C TYR A 130 -4.56 -7.00 5.56
N ALA A 131 -5.59 -6.98 6.39
CA ALA A 131 -5.76 -5.94 7.38
C ALA A 131 -5.05 -6.38 8.66
N ALA A 132 -3.99 -5.66 9.04
CA ALA A 132 -3.16 -5.98 10.18
C ALA A 132 -3.90 -5.77 11.50
N ASP A 133 -3.52 -6.51 12.52
CA ASP A 133 -3.80 -6.19 13.90
C ASP A 133 -2.92 -5.01 14.37
N ALA A 134 -3.28 -4.42 15.49
CA ALA A 134 -2.50 -3.41 16.19
C ALA A 134 -2.08 -3.91 17.59
N TYR A 135 -2.00 -5.22 17.78
CA TYR A 135 -1.65 -5.80 19.04
C TYR A 135 -0.23 -5.43 19.45
N GLN A 136 -0.09 -4.91 20.66
CA GLN A 136 1.18 -4.61 21.30
C GLN A 136 1.18 -5.28 22.66
N ARG A 137 2.06 -6.25 22.84
CA ARG A 137 2.18 -6.95 24.13
C ARG A 137 2.63 -6.04 25.25
N VAL A 138 3.51 -5.09 24.98
CA VAL A 138 4.01 -4.13 25.97
C VAL A 138 3.70 -2.72 25.50
N ILE A 139 2.88 -2.03 26.28
CA ILE A 139 2.48 -0.65 26.01
C ILE A 139 3.08 0.24 27.08
N LYS A 140 3.96 1.16 26.67
CA LYS A 140 4.56 2.15 27.57
C LYS A 140 3.53 3.21 27.93
N GLN A 141 3.39 3.42 29.22
CA GLN A 141 2.47 4.39 29.80
C GLN A 141 3.21 5.37 30.71
N LYS A 142 2.64 6.54 30.85
CA LYS A 142 3.17 7.60 31.68
C LYS A 142 2.04 8.23 32.48
N GLN A 143 2.24 8.36 33.80
CA GLN A 143 1.37 9.14 34.68
C GLN A 143 2.15 10.32 35.24
N GLU A 144 1.59 11.51 35.10
CA GLU A 144 2.20 12.74 35.60
C GLU A 144 1.31 13.41 36.64
N ALA A 145 1.96 14.05 37.62
CA ALA A 145 1.31 14.96 38.55
C ALA A 145 2.23 16.15 38.84
N ASN A 146 1.64 17.28 39.16
CA ASN A 146 2.38 18.47 39.59
C ASN A 146 2.01 18.83 41.03
N ILE A 147 3.03 19.11 41.85
CA ILE A 147 2.89 19.73 43.15
C ILE A 147 3.33 21.17 43.00
N LYS A 148 2.44 22.13 43.24
CA LYS A 148 2.73 23.57 43.15
C LYS A 148 3.17 24.11 44.49
N PHE A 149 4.12 25.05 44.45
CA PHE A 149 4.69 25.72 45.62
C PHE A 149 4.35 27.22 45.65
N LEU A 150 4.25 27.76 46.83
CA LEU A 150 4.17 29.20 47.01
C LEU A 150 5.54 29.85 46.66
N ILE A 151 5.50 31.16 46.41
CA ILE A 151 6.71 31.95 46.13
C ILE A 151 7.72 31.76 47.28
N ALA A 152 8.98 31.57 46.95
CA ALA A 152 10.10 31.39 47.88
C ALA A 152 9.91 30.23 48.91
N GLN A 153 9.01 29.29 48.69
CA GLN A 153 8.73 28.17 49.58
C GLN A 153 8.94 26.82 48.94
N ALA A 154 9.35 25.84 49.76
CA ALA A 154 9.48 24.43 49.37
C ALA A 154 8.55 23.51 50.22
N ASN A 155 7.67 24.06 51.05
CA ASN A 155 6.76 23.31 51.89
C ASN A 155 5.63 22.70 51.07
N LEU A 156 5.37 21.43 51.22
CA LEU A 156 4.26 20.71 50.59
C LEU A 156 2.94 21.12 51.27
N ARG A 157 1.98 21.59 50.50
CA ARG A 157 0.65 21.93 50.98
C ARG A 157 -0.29 20.73 50.92
N ALA A 158 -1.10 20.56 51.97
CA ALA A 158 -2.06 19.43 52.03
C ALA A 158 -3.08 19.48 50.85
N SER A 159 -3.42 20.66 50.33
CA SER A 159 -4.28 20.83 49.16
C SER A 159 -3.64 20.28 47.89
N GLU A 160 -2.36 20.49 47.68
CA GLU A 160 -1.62 19.98 46.52
C GLU A 160 -1.50 18.45 46.57
N LEU A 161 -1.19 17.90 47.74
CA LEU A 161 -1.07 16.45 47.94
C LEU A 161 -2.41 15.70 47.80
N LYS A 162 -3.54 16.42 47.95
CA LYS A 162 -4.89 15.90 47.73
C LYS A 162 -5.46 16.24 46.37
N SER A 163 -4.66 16.82 45.48
CA SER A 163 -5.09 17.11 44.11
C SER A 163 -5.41 15.80 43.36
N VAL A 164 -6.30 15.87 42.40
CA VAL A 164 -6.71 14.70 41.60
C VAL A 164 -5.50 14.05 40.93
N SER A 165 -4.61 14.84 40.32
CA SER A 165 -3.44 14.33 39.61
C SER A 165 -2.46 13.58 40.53
N VAL A 166 -2.22 14.07 41.74
CA VAL A 166 -1.35 13.39 42.71
C VAL A 166 -2.03 12.12 43.24
N GLY A 167 -3.36 12.17 43.47
CA GLY A 167 -4.15 11.00 43.86
C GLY A 167 -4.12 9.89 42.80
N ASP A 168 -4.27 10.25 41.52
CA ASP A 168 -4.20 9.31 40.39
C ASP A 168 -2.80 8.69 40.25
N LEU A 169 -1.73 9.49 40.45
CA LEU A 169 -0.36 8.97 40.43
C LEU A 169 -0.13 7.95 41.55
N VAL A 170 -0.57 8.22 42.78
CA VAL A 170 -0.47 7.29 43.89
C VAL A 170 -1.30 6.01 43.65
N LYS A 171 -2.48 6.16 43.01
CA LYS A 171 -3.33 5.05 42.61
C LYS A 171 -2.63 4.16 41.59
N ILE A 172 -2.00 4.74 40.55
CA ILE A 172 -1.23 3.99 39.55
C ILE A 172 -0.06 3.24 40.19
N LEU A 173 0.69 3.85 41.11
CA LEU A 173 1.76 3.17 41.83
C LEU A 173 1.24 1.94 42.58
N LYS A 174 0.07 2.07 43.23
CA LYS A 174 -0.60 0.94 43.90
C LYS A 174 -1.02 -0.13 42.89
N GLU A 175 -1.65 0.24 41.79
CA GLU A 175 -2.05 -0.70 40.75
C GLU A 175 -0.85 -1.47 40.15
N ILE A 176 0.30 -0.80 39.95
CA ILE A 176 1.52 -1.46 39.50
C ILE A 176 2.00 -2.48 40.52
N ASN A 177 1.99 -2.11 41.82
CA ASN A 177 2.42 -2.98 42.88
C ASN A 177 1.49 -4.21 43.07
N ASP A 178 0.17 -3.98 42.95
CA ASP A 178 -0.84 -5.03 43.16
C ASP A 178 -0.99 -5.97 41.95
N ASN A 179 -0.55 -5.55 40.76
CA ASN A 179 -0.72 -6.27 39.49
C ASN A 179 0.61 -6.45 38.73
N ALA A 180 1.66 -6.92 39.43
CA ALA A 180 3.01 -7.04 38.86
C ALA A 180 3.11 -7.97 37.63
N GLU A 181 2.14 -8.84 37.40
CA GLU A 181 2.09 -9.71 36.21
C GLU A 181 1.66 -8.93 34.93
N THR A 182 0.86 -7.88 35.08
CA THR A 182 0.29 -7.11 33.98
C THR A 182 0.78 -5.67 33.92
N ARG A 183 1.55 -5.25 34.92
CA ARG A 183 2.15 -3.91 34.98
C ARG A 183 3.57 -3.97 35.53
N ALA A 184 4.50 -3.34 34.87
CA ALA A 184 5.88 -3.23 35.33
C ALA A 184 6.29 -1.77 35.46
N LEU A 185 6.83 -1.39 36.63
CA LEU A 185 7.41 -0.07 36.82
C LEU A 185 8.70 0.04 35.98
N SER A 186 8.82 1.09 35.17
CA SER A 186 10.05 1.42 34.46
C SER A 186 10.93 2.35 35.28
N ASN A 187 10.42 3.53 35.65
CA ASN A 187 11.08 4.45 36.55
C ASN A 187 10.09 5.44 37.21
N ILE A 188 10.54 6.07 38.27
CA ILE A 188 9.86 7.20 38.93
C ILE A 188 10.80 8.39 38.88
N GLU A 189 10.31 9.53 38.38
CA GLU A 189 11.09 10.76 38.31
C GLU A 189 10.45 11.88 39.12
N VAL A 190 11.28 12.67 39.79
CA VAL A 190 10.90 13.92 40.44
C VAL A 190 11.75 15.03 39.86
N SER A 191 11.14 15.92 39.10
CA SER A 191 11.79 17.07 38.51
C SER A 191 11.20 18.35 39.13
N ALA A 192 11.99 19.05 39.97
CA ALA A 192 11.55 20.27 40.65
C ALA A 192 12.13 21.51 39.97
N TYR A 193 11.35 22.59 40.05
CA TYR A 193 11.65 23.83 39.33
C TYR A 193 11.46 25.02 40.23
N ALA A 194 12.27 26.07 40.02
CA ALA A 194 11.95 27.39 40.46
C ALA A 194 11.57 28.28 39.26
N SER A 195 10.76 29.28 39.51
CA SER A 195 10.41 30.27 38.51
C SER A 195 11.54 31.29 38.31
N PRO A 196 11.78 31.77 37.07
CA PRO A 196 12.86 32.69 36.78
C PRO A 196 12.55 34.14 37.24
N ASP A 197 12.32 34.32 38.55
CA ASP A 197 11.98 35.60 39.16
C ASP A 197 12.82 35.92 40.42
N GLY A 198 13.90 35.17 40.66
CA GLY A 198 14.86 35.33 41.72
C GLY A 198 16.29 35.12 41.24
N SER A 199 17.30 35.42 42.08
CA SER A 199 18.69 35.14 41.69
C SER A 199 18.92 33.65 41.45
N LEU A 200 19.74 33.31 40.46
CA LEU A 200 20.05 31.92 40.07
C LEU A 200 20.45 31.10 41.29
N SER A 201 21.35 31.60 42.15
CA SER A 201 21.83 30.87 43.34
C SER A 201 20.76 30.62 44.40
N PHE A 202 19.77 31.54 44.51
CA PHE A 202 18.61 31.33 45.38
C PHE A 202 17.66 30.30 44.81
N ASN A 203 17.38 30.38 43.49
CA ASN A 203 16.50 29.49 42.78
C ASN A 203 17.05 28.07 42.74
N GLU A 204 18.37 27.88 42.60
CA GLU A 204 19.04 26.58 42.68
C GLU A 204 18.75 25.85 44.00
N LYS A 205 19.02 26.54 45.15
CA LYS A 205 18.74 26.00 46.48
C LYS A 205 17.24 25.76 46.72
N LEU A 206 16.39 26.58 46.14
CA LEU A 206 14.94 26.46 46.28
C LEU A 206 14.41 25.29 45.49
N ALA A 207 14.87 25.08 44.25
CA ALA A 207 14.49 23.97 43.41
C ALA A 207 14.97 22.62 43.99
N GLU A 208 16.21 22.60 44.53
CA GLU A 208 16.75 21.43 45.26
C GLU A 208 15.86 21.06 46.48
N LYS A 209 15.52 22.02 47.31
CA LYS A 209 14.61 21.76 48.47
C LYS A 209 13.22 21.29 48.05
N ARG A 210 12.68 21.78 46.93
CA ARG A 210 11.41 21.30 46.35
C ARG A 210 11.51 19.88 45.85
N GLN A 211 12.65 19.54 45.21
CA GLN A 211 12.98 18.21 44.80
C GLN A 211 12.98 17.23 46.00
N ASP A 212 13.75 17.57 47.04
CA ASP A 212 13.88 16.73 48.22
C ASP A 212 12.54 16.52 48.93
N ALA A 213 11.78 17.61 49.17
CA ALA A 213 10.46 17.50 49.78
C ALA A 213 9.50 16.62 48.97
N SER A 214 9.51 16.75 47.66
CA SER A 214 8.64 15.96 46.77
C SER A 214 9.09 14.48 46.67
N ALA A 215 10.40 14.23 46.63
CA ALA A 215 10.94 12.89 46.64
C ALA A 215 10.65 12.16 47.96
N ASP A 216 10.78 12.88 49.10
CA ASP A 216 10.46 12.34 50.42
C ASP A 216 8.96 12.03 50.60
N TYR A 217 8.08 12.82 49.99
CA TYR A 217 6.66 12.50 49.91
C TYR A 217 6.45 11.19 49.16
N LEU A 218 6.99 11.03 47.95
CA LEU A 218 6.85 9.80 47.19
C LEU A 218 7.46 8.59 47.93
N LYS A 219 8.62 8.72 48.54
CA LYS A 219 9.22 7.65 49.36
C LYS A 219 8.26 7.18 50.45
N LYS A 220 7.55 8.11 51.11
CA LYS A 220 6.55 7.79 52.11
C LYS A 220 5.34 7.04 51.52
N GLU A 221 4.87 7.48 50.35
CA GLU A 221 3.77 6.79 49.65
C GLU A 221 4.18 5.39 49.19
N LEU A 222 5.38 5.21 48.58
CA LEU A 222 5.93 3.91 48.23
C LEU A 222 6.04 2.97 49.45
N LYS A 223 6.49 3.49 50.60
CA LYS A 223 6.57 2.72 51.85
C LYS A 223 5.20 2.26 52.33
N LYS A 224 4.15 3.09 52.22
CA LYS A 224 2.77 2.74 52.58
C LYS A 224 2.25 1.53 51.79
N ILE A 225 2.56 1.48 50.50
CA ILE A 225 2.17 0.39 49.59
C ILE A 225 3.19 -0.76 49.57
N LYS A 226 4.25 -0.71 50.39
CA LYS A 226 5.35 -1.69 50.46
C LYS A 226 6.07 -1.91 49.13
N MET A 227 6.11 -0.89 48.29
CA MET A 227 6.82 -0.92 47.02
C MET A 227 8.27 -0.45 47.19
N ASN A 228 9.23 -1.27 46.74
CA ASN A 228 10.65 -0.90 46.73
C ASN A 228 11.03 -0.40 45.32
N ALA A 229 11.18 0.90 45.18
CA ALA A 229 11.55 1.51 43.91
C ALA A 229 12.48 2.72 44.12
N SER A 230 13.43 2.91 43.23
CA SER A 230 14.27 4.11 43.19
C SER A 230 13.49 5.28 42.60
N ILE A 231 13.84 6.47 43.04
CA ILE A 231 13.31 7.72 42.50
C ILE A 231 14.49 8.49 41.90
N ASP A 232 14.39 8.75 40.61
CA ASP A 232 15.33 9.60 39.90
C ASP A 232 14.95 11.06 40.17
N THR A 233 15.92 11.84 40.65
CA THR A 233 15.64 13.22 41.06
C THR A 233 16.43 14.21 40.22
N LYS A 234 15.80 15.30 39.83
CA LYS A 234 16.38 16.39 39.07
C LYS A 234 15.79 17.72 39.56
N PHE A 235 16.61 18.76 39.60
CA PHE A 235 16.12 20.11 39.78
C PHE A 235 16.63 21.05 38.68
N THR A 236 15.86 22.10 38.44
CA THR A 236 16.18 23.17 37.48
C THR A 236 15.96 24.51 38.19
N ALA A 237 17.01 25.28 38.30
CA ALA A 237 16.98 26.57 39.01
C ALA A 237 16.04 27.61 38.36
N GLU A 238 15.94 27.54 37.02
CA GLU A 238 15.08 28.42 36.22
C GLU A 238 14.47 27.65 35.07
N ASP A 239 13.16 27.46 35.10
CA ASP A 239 12.39 26.68 34.12
C ASP A 239 12.07 27.52 32.88
N TRP A 240 13.08 27.88 32.11
CA TRP A 240 12.90 28.68 30.88
C TRP A 240 12.18 27.89 29.79
N GLU A 241 12.34 26.57 29.73
CA GLU A 241 11.57 25.74 28.79
C GLU A 241 10.09 25.73 29.13
N GLY A 242 9.75 25.48 30.40
CA GLY A 242 8.37 25.57 30.87
C GLY A 242 7.78 26.98 30.74
N PHE A 243 8.59 28.00 30.93
CA PHE A 243 8.18 29.39 30.72
C PHE A 243 7.80 29.64 29.25
N GLN A 244 8.65 29.19 28.30
CA GLN A 244 8.39 29.31 26.87
C GLN A 244 7.13 28.51 26.45
N GLU A 245 6.96 27.31 26.98
CA GLU A 245 5.77 26.50 26.73
C GLU A 245 4.49 27.21 27.23
N LEU A 246 4.47 27.65 28.47
CA LEU A 246 3.30 28.33 29.04
C LEU A 246 2.97 29.64 28.31
N ILE A 247 3.98 30.44 27.94
CA ILE A 247 3.76 31.66 27.15
C ILE A 247 3.17 31.29 25.77
N SER A 248 3.67 30.26 25.10
CA SER A 248 3.19 29.85 23.77
C SER A 248 1.72 29.41 23.80
N GLN A 249 1.29 28.78 24.89
CA GLN A 249 -0.08 28.31 25.12
C GLN A 249 -1.01 29.38 25.71
N SER A 250 -0.46 30.47 26.22
CA SER A 250 -1.22 31.53 26.85
C SER A 250 -2.04 32.38 25.86
N ASN A 251 -3.02 33.11 26.39
CA ASN A 251 -3.77 34.11 25.64
C ASN A 251 -3.18 35.53 25.81
N LEU A 252 -1.92 35.67 26.27
CA LEU A 252 -1.26 36.93 26.40
C LEU A 252 -1.16 37.65 25.05
N GLN A 253 -1.54 38.92 25.02
CA GLN A 253 -1.62 39.72 23.79
C GLN A 253 -0.24 39.85 23.11
N ASP A 254 0.84 39.99 23.92
CA ASP A 254 2.20 40.24 23.45
C ASP A 254 3.10 38.98 23.52
N LYS A 255 2.52 37.77 23.55
CA LYS A 255 3.29 36.52 23.63
C LYS A 255 4.38 36.40 22.58
N ALA A 256 4.15 36.92 21.35
CA ALA A 256 5.13 36.87 20.27
C ALA A 256 6.39 37.71 20.60
N VAL A 257 6.21 38.85 21.31
CA VAL A 257 7.32 39.68 21.75
C VAL A 257 8.13 38.96 22.82
N ILE A 258 7.45 38.36 23.81
CA ILE A 258 8.12 37.59 24.88
C ILE A 258 8.92 36.41 24.31
N LEU A 259 8.31 35.63 23.42
CA LEU A 259 8.99 34.50 22.76
C LEU A 259 10.21 34.96 21.94
N ARG A 260 10.12 36.13 21.30
CA ARG A 260 11.24 36.73 20.58
C ARG A 260 12.38 37.11 21.50
N VAL A 261 12.09 37.73 22.65
CA VAL A 261 13.09 38.06 23.69
C VAL A 261 13.80 36.78 24.15
N LEU A 262 13.05 35.72 24.45
CA LEU A 262 13.64 34.43 24.84
C LEU A 262 14.58 33.85 23.77
N SER A 263 14.30 34.09 22.49
CA SER A 263 15.17 33.63 21.41
C SER A 263 16.40 34.50 21.18
N MET A 264 16.35 35.77 21.56
CA MET A 264 17.44 36.72 21.34
C MET A 264 18.52 36.68 22.44
N TYR A 265 18.11 36.39 23.66
CA TYR A 265 19.01 36.37 24.81
C TYR A 265 19.19 34.96 25.33
N ASN A 266 20.43 34.49 25.38
CA ASN A 266 20.76 33.15 25.88
C ASN A 266 21.11 33.18 27.38
N ASP A 267 21.59 34.29 27.88
CA ASP A 267 21.91 34.46 29.28
C ASP A 267 20.62 34.62 30.13
N PRO A 268 20.47 33.80 31.20
CA PRO A 268 19.28 33.83 32.05
C PRO A 268 19.00 35.18 32.72
N GLU A 269 20.03 35.86 33.22
CA GLU A 269 19.89 37.15 33.90
C GLU A 269 19.50 38.25 32.90
N GLU A 270 20.04 38.20 31.68
CA GLU A 270 19.61 39.11 30.62
C GLU A 270 18.15 38.86 30.24
N ARG A 271 17.74 37.61 30.08
CA ARG A 271 16.32 37.24 29.80
C ARG A 271 15.40 37.78 30.85
N GLU A 272 15.71 37.57 32.14
CA GLU A 272 14.91 38.06 33.26
C GLU A 272 14.79 39.58 33.25
N THR A 273 15.92 40.27 33.04
CA THR A 273 15.95 41.72 32.98
C THR A 273 15.10 42.28 31.85
N GLN A 274 15.18 41.68 30.64
CA GLN A 274 14.41 42.12 29.49
C GLN A 274 12.90 41.91 29.70
N ILE A 275 12.50 40.78 30.27
CA ILE A 275 11.11 40.46 30.55
C ILE A 275 10.55 41.40 31.66
N ARG A 276 11.34 41.70 32.71
CA ARG A 276 10.95 42.66 33.76
C ARG A 276 10.77 44.08 33.23
N ASN A 277 11.57 44.47 32.24
CA ASN A 277 11.46 45.78 31.61
C ASN A 277 10.18 45.99 30.79
N MET A 278 9.45 44.90 30.48
CA MET A 278 8.14 44.94 29.85
C MET A 278 7.04 45.17 30.91
N SER A 279 7.00 46.33 31.54
CA SER A 279 6.27 46.60 32.79
C SER A 279 4.76 46.23 32.76
N GLU A 280 4.06 46.45 31.67
CA GLU A 280 2.63 46.12 31.55
C GLU A 280 2.41 44.61 31.43
N ILE A 281 3.24 43.92 30.64
CA ILE A 281 3.16 42.46 30.40
C ILE A 281 3.67 41.68 31.62
N TYR A 282 4.63 42.23 32.36
CA TYR A 282 5.25 41.53 33.49
C TYR A 282 4.25 41.24 34.63
N THR A 283 3.25 42.06 34.82
CA THR A 283 2.18 41.82 35.81
C THR A 283 1.40 40.56 35.47
N ASP A 284 1.00 40.40 34.22
CA ASP A 284 0.27 39.24 33.75
C ASP A 284 1.12 37.96 33.82
N ILE A 285 2.42 38.07 33.50
CA ILE A 285 3.39 36.95 33.64
C ILE A 285 3.52 36.56 35.12
N LYS A 286 3.67 37.52 35.99
CA LYS A 286 3.86 37.30 37.44
C LYS A 286 2.66 36.62 38.09
N GLU A 287 1.46 36.99 37.68
CA GLU A 287 0.21 36.44 38.23
C GLU A 287 -0.25 35.16 37.56
N GLY A 288 -0.06 35.02 36.24
CA GLY A 288 -0.59 33.92 35.46
C GLY A 288 0.42 32.81 35.12
N ILE A 289 1.69 33.17 34.88
CA ILE A 289 2.69 32.22 34.35
C ILE A 289 3.65 31.74 35.44
N LEU A 290 4.28 32.65 36.18
CA LEU A 290 5.31 32.28 37.15
C LEU A 290 4.81 31.34 38.26
N PRO A 291 3.55 31.42 38.76
CA PRO A 291 3.04 30.44 39.73
C PRO A 291 3.00 29.02 39.21
N GLU A 292 2.75 28.82 37.92
CA GLU A 292 2.70 27.49 37.27
C GLU A 292 4.10 26.84 37.17
N LEU A 293 5.16 27.65 37.16
CA LEU A 293 6.55 27.19 37.12
C LEU A 293 7.10 26.80 38.50
N ARG A 294 6.45 27.22 39.58
CA ARG A 294 6.82 26.88 40.97
C ARG A 294 6.31 25.49 41.31
N ARG A 295 6.84 24.48 40.65
CA ARG A 295 6.30 23.12 40.70
C ARG A 295 7.38 22.06 40.90
N ALA A 296 6.95 20.89 41.36
CA ALA A 296 7.65 19.63 41.14
C ALA A 296 6.77 18.72 40.30
N ARG A 297 7.31 18.26 39.20
CA ARG A 297 6.70 17.23 38.33
C ARG A 297 7.06 15.87 38.89
N LEU A 298 6.04 15.06 39.17
CA LEU A 298 6.14 13.67 39.55
C LEU A 298 5.76 12.84 38.32
N ILE A 299 6.62 11.95 37.88
CA ILE A 299 6.42 11.15 36.68
C ILE A 299 6.61 9.70 37.04
N VAL A 300 5.64 8.87 36.70
CA VAL A 300 5.72 7.42 36.78
C VAL A 300 5.64 6.86 35.38
N ASN A 301 6.74 6.28 34.90
CA ASN A 301 6.78 5.55 33.65
C ASN A 301 6.63 4.06 33.95
N TYR A 302 5.71 3.39 33.27
CA TYR A 302 5.42 1.99 33.49
C TYR A 302 4.95 1.31 32.19
N ASP A 303 5.12 -0.01 32.15
CA ASP A 303 4.66 -0.84 31.06
C ASP A 303 3.36 -1.54 31.45
N VAL A 304 2.37 -1.50 30.57
CA VAL A 304 1.21 -2.39 30.62
C VAL A 304 1.53 -3.62 29.79
N ILE A 305 1.53 -4.80 30.42
CA ILE A 305 1.91 -6.07 29.80
C ILE A 305 0.64 -6.82 29.44
N GLY A 306 0.39 -6.98 28.13
CA GLY A 306 -0.68 -7.80 27.59
C GLY A 306 -0.38 -9.30 27.69
N ARG A 307 -1.33 -10.13 27.27
CA ARG A 307 -1.21 -11.59 27.29
C ARG A 307 -0.05 -12.07 26.42
N SER A 308 0.60 -13.16 26.81
CA SER A 308 1.55 -13.86 25.93
C SER A 308 0.80 -14.63 24.82
N ASP A 309 1.56 -15.12 23.84
CA ASP A 309 1.01 -15.93 22.75
C ASP A 309 0.26 -17.15 23.29
N GLU A 310 0.83 -17.86 24.28
CA GLU A 310 0.21 -19.00 24.93
C GLU A 310 -1.07 -18.59 25.66
N GLN A 311 -1.02 -17.48 26.39
CA GLN A 311 -2.19 -16.97 27.12
C GLN A 311 -3.34 -16.57 26.17
N ILE A 312 -3.02 -16.01 25.00
CA ILE A 312 -4.02 -15.68 23.97
C ILE A 312 -4.65 -16.96 23.42
N ILE A 313 -3.83 -17.95 23.06
CA ILE A 313 -4.30 -19.25 22.55
C ILE A 313 -5.17 -19.97 23.59
N ASP A 314 -4.75 -20.01 24.85
CA ASP A 314 -5.48 -20.67 25.92
C ASP A 314 -6.78 -19.93 26.25
N GLN A 315 -6.76 -18.60 26.25
CA GLN A 315 -7.96 -17.81 26.46
C GLN A 315 -8.97 -17.97 25.30
N TYR A 316 -8.48 -18.08 24.05
CA TYR A 316 -9.33 -18.37 22.90
C TYR A 316 -10.08 -19.70 23.05
N LYS A 317 -9.38 -20.75 23.51
CA LYS A 317 -9.98 -22.07 23.76
C LYS A 317 -10.97 -22.07 24.92
N ALA A 318 -10.63 -21.35 26.00
CA ALA A 318 -11.46 -21.26 27.17
C ALA A 318 -12.69 -20.38 26.97
N ASP A 319 -12.49 -19.17 26.52
CA ASP A 319 -13.53 -18.18 26.24
C ASP A 319 -12.99 -17.03 25.39
N ALA A 320 -13.19 -17.11 24.08
CA ALA A 320 -12.72 -16.11 23.12
C ALA A 320 -13.32 -14.70 23.33
N SER A 321 -14.49 -14.59 23.99
CA SER A 321 -15.15 -13.30 24.23
C SER A 321 -14.38 -12.39 25.19
N LYS A 322 -13.41 -12.94 25.93
CA LYS A 322 -12.52 -12.20 26.83
C LYS A 322 -11.26 -11.66 26.16
N LEU A 323 -11.02 -12.00 24.90
CA LEU A 323 -9.94 -11.44 24.11
C LEU A 323 -10.43 -10.16 23.43
N SER A 324 -9.60 -9.14 23.36
CA SER A 324 -9.84 -7.94 22.55
C SER A 324 -9.81 -8.26 21.07
N VAL A 325 -10.33 -7.36 20.21
CA VAL A 325 -10.27 -7.53 18.76
C VAL A 325 -8.84 -7.63 18.27
N GLU A 326 -7.91 -6.87 18.88
CA GLU A 326 -6.49 -6.91 18.54
C GLU A 326 -5.85 -8.27 18.87
N GLU A 327 -6.14 -8.82 20.05
CA GLU A 327 -5.68 -10.16 20.44
C GLU A 327 -6.28 -11.24 19.55
N MET A 328 -7.53 -11.10 19.15
CA MET A 328 -8.19 -12.03 18.22
C MET A 328 -7.57 -12.02 16.82
N LEU A 329 -7.28 -10.85 16.28
CA LEU A 329 -6.62 -10.71 14.98
C LEU A 329 -5.17 -11.20 15.02
N TYR A 330 -4.45 -10.86 16.09
CA TYR A 330 -3.09 -11.34 16.33
C TYR A 330 -3.05 -12.87 16.51
N GLY A 331 -4.00 -13.44 17.25
CA GLY A 331 -4.13 -14.90 17.41
C GLY A 331 -4.28 -15.63 16.06
N ALA A 332 -4.95 -15.03 15.09
CA ALA A 332 -5.00 -15.57 13.73
C ALA A 332 -3.62 -15.59 13.05
N ALA A 333 -2.70 -14.68 13.39
CA ALA A 333 -1.32 -14.71 12.89
C ALA A 333 -0.48 -15.84 13.53
N LEU A 334 -0.81 -16.24 14.75
CA LEU A 334 -0.18 -17.37 15.44
C LEU A 334 -0.64 -18.74 14.93
N ALA A 335 -1.76 -18.80 14.19
CA ALA A 335 -2.33 -20.04 13.66
C ALA A 335 -1.37 -20.73 12.70
N LYS A 336 -1.20 -22.04 12.85
CA LYS A 336 -0.25 -22.85 12.08
C LYS A 336 -0.79 -23.34 10.74
N THR A 337 -2.11 -23.39 10.61
CA THR A 337 -2.79 -23.87 9.41
C THR A 337 -3.79 -22.85 8.87
N PRO A 338 -4.08 -22.85 7.57
CA PRO A 338 -5.13 -21.98 6.99
C PRO A 338 -6.50 -22.19 7.65
N ALA A 339 -6.83 -23.43 8.02
CA ALA A 339 -8.11 -23.76 8.68
C ALA A 339 -8.21 -23.14 10.08
N GLU A 340 -7.13 -23.23 10.88
CA GLU A 340 -7.07 -22.55 12.18
C GLU A 340 -7.19 -21.03 12.01
N LYS A 341 -6.44 -20.46 11.06
CA LYS A 341 -6.50 -19.02 10.77
C LYS A 341 -7.90 -18.57 10.38
N GLN A 342 -8.59 -19.35 9.54
CA GLN A 342 -9.98 -19.10 9.18
C GLN A 342 -10.89 -19.11 10.41
N ALA A 343 -10.76 -20.11 11.30
CA ALA A 343 -11.56 -20.22 12.51
C ALA A 343 -11.39 -19.00 13.44
N TRP A 344 -10.15 -18.50 13.59
CA TRP A 344 -9.89 -17.27 14.34
C TRP A 344 -10.61 -16.06 13.74
N TYR A 345 -10.52 -15.85 12.42
CA TYR A 345 -11.18 -14.72 11.75
C TYR A 345 -12.70 -14.84 11.77
N GLU A 346 -13.26 -16.06 11.62
CA GLU A 346 -14.71 -16.29 11.70
C GLU A 346 -15.23 -15.95 13.12
N LYS A 347 -14.52 -16.39 14.15
CA LYS A 347 -14.86 -16.05 15.52
C LYS A 347 -14.71 -14.56 15.82
N THR A 348 -13.66 -13.93 15.27
CA THR A 348 -13.46 -12.48 15.38
C THR A 348 -14.62 -11.71 14.74
N ALA A 349 -15.01 -12.06 13.51
CA ALA A 349 -16.12 -11.41 12.82
C ALA A 349 -17.46 -11.58 13.55
N GLN A 350 -17.64 -12.71 14.26
CA GLN A 350 -18.82 -12.96 15.10
C GLN A 350 -18.84 -12.08 16.35
N LEU A 351 -17.71 -11.96 17.05
CA LEU A 351 -17.61 -11.21 18.32
C LEU A 351 -17.51 -9.70 18.08
N TYR A 352 -16.89 -9.29 16.98
CA TYR A 352 -16.62 -7.89 16.64
C TYR A 352 -17.19 -7.51 15.26
N PRO A 353 -18.52 -7.54 15.09
CA PRO A 353 -19.16 -7.32 13.78
C PRO A 353 -18.97 -5.89 13.22
N SER A 354 -18.57 -4.93 14.05
CA SER A 354 -18.24 -3.56 13.66
C SER A 354 -16.78 -3.37 13.24
N ASP A 355 -15.97 -4.43 13.25
CA ASP A 355 -14.60 -4.40 12.75
C ASP A 355 -14.50 -5.12 11.39
N TYR A 356 -14.04 -4.39 10.37
CA TYR A 356 -13.97 -4.91 9.00
C TYR A 356 -12.81 -5.89 8.78
N ARG A 357 -11.77 -5.86 9.62
CA ARG A 357 -10.49 -6.53 9.38
C ARG A 357 -10.62 -8.04 9.27
N ALA A 358 -11.40 -8.64 10.17
CA ALA A 358 -11.63 -10.08 10.12
C ALA A 358 -12.36 -10.51 8.83
N LEU A 359 -13.36 -9.74 8.38
CA LEU A 359 -14.08 -10.00 7.13
C LEU A 359 -13.17 -9.86 5.91
N ASN A 360 -12.30 -8.83 5.90
CA ASN A 360 -11.30 -8.65 4.84
C ASN A 360 -10.34 -9.83 4.77
N ASN A 361 -9.85 -10.28 5.92
CA ASN A 361 -8.85 -11.36 5.98
C ASN A 361 -9.47 -12.72 5.63
N LEU A 362 -10.74 -12.96 6.00
CA LEU A 362 -11.50 -14.11 5.52
C LEU A 362 -11.70 -14.09 4.00
N ALA A 363 -11.96 -12.92 3.44
CA ALA A 363 -12.09 -12.77 1.99
C ALA A 363 -10.78 -13.12 1.27
N GLN A 364 -9.64 -12.73 1.85
CA GLN A 364 -8.35 -13.08 1.29
C GLN A 364 -8.09 -14.59 1.33
N LEU A 365 -8.45 -15.28 2.42
CA LEU A 365 -8.37 -16.74 2.49
C LEU A 365 -9.30 -17.43 1.47
N ALA A 366 -10.51 -16.92 1.30
CA ALA A 366 -11.45 -17.43 0.29
C ALA A 366 -10.91 -17.22 -1.14
N TYR A 367 -10.34 -16.07 -1.43
CA TYR A 367 -9.71 -15.80 -2.73
C TYR A 367 -8.55 -16.77 -3.02
N GLN A 368 -7.66 -16.97 -2.05
CA GLN A 368 -6.52 -17.90 -2.16
C GLN A 368 -6.95 -19.36 -2.38
N SER A 369 -8.11 -19.74 -1.83
CA SER A 369 -8.70 -21.07 -2.08
C SER A 369 -9.48 -21.18 -3.39
N GLY A 370 -9.56 -20.11 -4.20
CA GLY A 370 -10.27 -20.06 -5.47
C GLY A 370 -11.77 -19.71 -5.35
N ASP A 371 -12.29 -19.50 -4.14
CA ASP A 371 -13.69 -19.11 -3.92
C ASP A 371 -13.86 -17.59 -4.05
N VAL A 372 -13.80 -17.11 -5.29
CA VAL A 372 -13.91 -15.69 -5.63
C VAL A 372 -15.27 -15.12 -5.25
N GLN A 373 -16.34 -15.91 -5.32
CA GLN A 373 -17.70 -15.46 -4.94
C GLN A 373 -17.81 -15.19 -3.44
N LYS A 374 -17.32 -16.12 -2.62
CA LYS A 374 -17.26 -15.94 -1.17
C LYS A 374 -16.39 -14.76 -0.79
N ALA A 375 -15.22 -14.60 -1.44
CA ALA A 375 -14.33 -13.46 -1.23
C ALA A 375 -15.04 -12.14 -1.52
N GLN A 376 -15.77 -12.03 -2.63
CA GLN A 376 -16.52 -10.83 -2.99
C GLN A 376 -17.65 -10.52 -2.00
N GLN A 377 -18.38 -11.52 -1.52
CA GLN A 377 -19.43 -11.35 -0.51
C GLN A 377 -18.88 -10.83 0.81
N LEU A 378 -17.73 -11.40 1.27
CA LEU A 378 -17.07 -10.97 2.50
C LEU A 378 -16.54 -9.53 2.39
N LEU A 379 -15.94 -9.17 1.26
CA LEU A 379 -15.46 -7.81 1.01
C LEU A 379 -16.61 -6.81 0.94
N SER A 380 -17.75 -7.19 0.35
CA SER A 380 -18.95 -6.32 0.34
C SER A 380 -19.44 -6.04 1.76
N LYS A 381 -19.43 -7.04 2.64
CA LYS A 381 -19.75 -6.85 4.07
C LYS A 381 -18.71 -5.97 4.77
N ALA A 382 -17.41 -6.22 4.53
CA ALA A 382 -16.33 -5.41 5.09
C ALA A 382 -16.42 -3.94 4.65
N GLN A 383 -16.75 -3.68 3.38
CA GLN A 383 -16.96 -2.35 2.83
C GLN A 383 -18.17 -1.65 3.47
N GLY A 384 -19.23 -2.41 3.81
CA GLY A 384 -20.37 -1.90 4.56
C GLY A 384 -20.01 -1.41 5.97
N VAL A 385 -19.00 -2.03 6.60
CA VAL A 385 -18.47 -1.61 7.91
C VAL A 385 -17.54 -0.41 7.78
N ASN A 386 -16.58 -0.46 6.83
CA ASN A 386 -15.66 0.65 6.58
C ASN A 386 -15.40 0.82 5.08
N ARG A 387 -16.08 1.81 4.48
CA ARG A 387 -16.04 2.06 3.05
C ARG A 387 -14.68 2.56 2.54
N SER A 388 -13.91 3.23 3.38
CA SER A 388 -12.60 3.79 3.04
C SER A 388 -11.42 2.88 3.42
N ALA A 389 -11.67 1.68 3.90
CA ALA A 389 -10.62 0.75 4.31
C ALA A 389 -9.72 0.37 3.11
N ALA A 390 -8.46 0.78 3.16
CA ALA A 390 -7.50 0.55 2.07
C ALA A 390 -7.32 -0.94 1.71
N PRO A 391 -7.18 -1.89 2.66
CA PRO A 391 -7.09 -3.31 2.33
C PRO A 391 -8.33 -3.84 1.60
N VAL A 392 -9.53 -3.44 2.03
CA VAL A 392 -10.81 -3.87 1.43
C VAL A 392 -10.90 -3.39 -0.02
N ASN A 393 -10.59 -2.10 -0.25
CA ASN A 393 -10.64 -1.53 -1.59
C ASN A 393 -9.57 -2.14 -2.51
N THR A 394 -8.37 -2.44 -2.00
CA THR A 394 -7.32 -3.13 -2.76
C THR A 394 -7.77 -4.54 -3.16
N ASN A 395 -8.41 -5.29 -2.27
CA ASN A 395 -8.91 -6.64 -2.56
C ASN A 395 -10.11 -6.61 -3.53
N LEU A 396 -11.01 -5.64 -3.42
CA LEU A 396 -12.08 -5.43 -4.40
C LEU A 396 -11.54 -5.12 -5.79
N ALA A 397 -10.44 -4.34 -5.86
CA ALA A 397 -9.75 -4.08 -7.12
C ALA A 397 -9.14 -5.36 -7.71
N LEU A 398 -8.52 -6.20 -6.89
CA LEU A 398 -7.97 -7.50 -7.32
C LEU A 398 -9.06 -8.39 -7.92
N ILE A 399 -10.21 -8.49 -7.26
CA ILE A 399 -11.37 -9.25 -7.77
C ILE A 399 -11.88 -8.65 -9.08
N ALA A 400 -12.01 -7.32 -9.17
CA ALA A 400 -12.45 -6.65 -10.38
C ALA A 400 -11.50 -6.92 -11.56
N LEU A 401 -10.19 -6.97 -11.33
CA LEU A 401 -9.19 -7.35 -12.34
C LEU A 401 -9.35 -8.81 -12.76
N ALA A 402 -9.55 -9.73 -11.82
CA ALA A 402 -9.80 -11.14 -12.12
C ALA A 402 -11.08 -11.34 -12.95
N GLN A 403 -12.06 -10.44 -12.80
CA GLN A 403 -13.30 -10.40 -13.60
C GLN A 403 -13.13 -9.61 -14.92
N GLY A 404 -11.92 -9.08 -15.22
CA GLY A 404 -11.64 -8.30 -16.43
C GLY A 404 -12.16 -6.85 -16.40
N ASN A 405 -12.56 -6.33 -15.24
CA ASN A 405 -13.10 -4.98 -15.11
C ASN A 405 -12.03 -4.00 -14.59
N ALA A 406 -11.11 -3.59 -15.48
CA ALA A 406 -10.02 -2.68 -15.15
C ALA A 406 -10.51 -1.28 -14.68
N GLN A 407 -11.65 -0.80 -15.19
CA GLN A 407 -12.19 0.51 -14.79
C GLN A 407 -12.69 0.49 -13.35
N GLN A 408 -13.37 -0.58 -12.96
CA GLN A 408 -13.85 -0.75 -11.58
C GLN A 408 -12.65 -0.94 -10.62
N ALA A 409 -11.64 -1.70 -11.05
CA ALA A 409 -10.40 -1.87 -10.28
C ALA A 409 -9.71 -0.53 -10.01
N GLU A 410 -9.62 0.35 -11.00
CA GLU A 410 -9.07 1.69 -10.84
C GLU A 410 -9.85 2.54 -9.83
N THR A 411 -11.18 2.45 -9.87
CA THR A 411 -12.05 3.14 -8.90
C THR A 411 -11.78 2.67 -7.48
N TYR A 412 -11.67 1.38 -7.25
CA TYR A 412 -11.33 0.85 -5.92
C TYR A 412 -9.91 1.24 -5.48
N LEU A 413 -8.92 1.15 -6.36
CA LEU A 413 -7.54 1.50 -6.03
C LEU A 413 -7.35 2.98 -5.67
N SER A 414 -8.22 3.87 -6.12
CA SER A 414 -8.18 5.27 -5.68
C SER A 414 -8.33 5.42 -4.15
N GLN A 415 -8.90 4.43 -3.46
CA GLN A 415 -9.08 4.36 -2.02
C GLN A 415 -8.22 3.25 -1.37
N GLY A 416 -7.38 2.57 -2.14
CA GLY A 416 -6.55 1.46 -1.69
C GLY A 416 -5.16 1.84 -1.17
N THR A 417 -4.78 3.11 -1.28
CA THR A 417 -3.44 3.60 -0.91
C THR A 417 -3.14 3.30 0.56
N GLY A 418 -1.96 2.73 0.82
CA GLY A 418 -1.50 2.35 2.16
C GLY A 418 -1.75 0.87 2.51
N ALA A 419 -2.49 0.11 1.70
CA ALA A 419 -2.56 -1.33 1.86
C ALA A 419 -1.23 -2.01 1.43
N ASP A 420 -0.85 -3.09 2.10
CA ASP A 420 0.39 -3.82 1.84
C ASP A 420 0.49 -4.38 0.40
N ALA A 421 -0.61 -4.84 -0.19
CA ALA A 421 -0.68 -5.33 -1.57
C ALA A 421 -1.03 -4.26 -2.62
N PHE A 422 -1.14 -2.98 -2.24
CA PHE A 422 -1.56 -1.91 -3.15
C PHE A 422 -0.73 -1.85 -4.44
N ASN A 423 0.61 -1.86 -4.30
CA ASN A 423 1.51 -1.79 -5.45
C ASN A 423 1.41 -3.02 -6.35
N GLU A 424 1.15 -4.20 -5.77
CA GLU A 424 0.97 -5.45 -6.53
C GLU A 424 -0.29 -5.37 -7.40
N VAL A 425 -1.41 -4.96 -6.82
CA VAL A 425 -2.68 -4.82 -7.56
C VAL A 425 -2.64 -3.66 -8.56
N MET A 426 -1.96 -2.57 -8.23
CA MET A 426 -1.71 -1.46 -9.18
C MET A 426 -0.86 -1.92 -10.37
N GLY A 427 0.16 -2.75 -10.13
CA GLY A 427 0.96 -3.37 -11.19
C GLY A 427 0.12 -4.26 -12.10
N ALA A 428 -0.76 -5.07 -11.54
CA ALA A 428 -1.71 -5.88 -12.30
C ALA A 428 -2.70 -5.03 -13.12
N LEU A 429 -3.17 -3.90 -12.58
CA LEU A 429 -3.98 -2.93 -13.33
C LEU A 429 -3.20 -2.34 -14.50
N ASN A 430 -1.95 -1.96 -14.30
CA ASN A 430 -1.10 -1.45 -15.37
C ASN A 430 -0.85 -2.51 -16.45
N LEU A 431 -0.66 -3.79 -16.07
CA LEU A 431 -0.59 -4.90 -17.02
C LEU A 431 -1.86 -5.02 -17.86
N SER A 432 -3.03 -4.96 -17.23
CA SER A 432 -4.32 -5.05 -17.92
C SER A 432 -4.55 -3.90 -18.91
N LYS A 433 -3.91 -2.74 -18.67
CA LYS A 433 -3.94 -1.55 -19.53
C LYS A 433 -2.85 -1.54 -20.60
N GLY A 434 -1.91 -2.51 -20.60
CA GLY A 434 -0.76 -2.55 -21.51
C GLY A 434 0.40 -1.62 -21.12
N ASN A 435 0.38 -1.05 -19.92
CA ASN A 435 1.42 -0.15 -19.39
C ASN A 435 2.56 -0.97 -18.76
N TYR A 436 3.28 -1.76 -19.57
CA TYR A 436 4.21 -2.78 -19.08
C TYR A 436 5.39 -2.23 -18.28
N THR A 437 5.91 -1.07 -18.66
CA THR A 437 7.01 -0.42 -17.93
C THR A 437 6.57 -0.01 -16.52
N GLN A 438 5.40 0.62 -16.40
CA GLN A 438 4.85 1.01 -15.11
C GLN A 438 4.49 -0.22 -14.25
N ALA A 439 3.95 -1.27 -14.89
CA ALA A 439 3.67 -2.53 -14.21
C ALA A 439 4.93 -3.16 -13.62
N ALA A 440 6.02 -3.24 -14.39
CA ALA A 440 7.29 -3.76 -13.92
C ALA A 440 7.89 -2.94 -12.76
N GLN A 441 7.71 -1.62 -12.78
CA GLN A 441 8.13 -0.73 -11.67
C GLN A 441 7.32 -1.00 -10.38
N ASN A 442 5.99 -1.08 -10.48
CA ASN A 442 5.12 -1.36 -9.33
C ASN A 442 5.42 -2.73 -8.71
N LEU A 443 5.77 -3.72 -9.53
CA LEU A 443 5.99 -5.11 -9.13
C LEU A 443 7.47 -5.46 -8.86
N GLY A 444 8.39 -4.49 -8.96
CA GLY A 444 9.83 -4.75 -8.93
C GLY A 444 10.37 -5.37 -7.62
N LYS A 445 9.59 -5.34 -6.54
CA LYS A 445 9.95 -5.94 -5.25
C LYS A 445 9.21 -7.26 -4.95
N VAL A 446 8.41 -7.74 -5.88
CA VAL A 446 7.54 -8.90 -5.69
C VAL A 446 8.07 -10.09 -6.49
N ASN A 447 8.10 -11.28 -5.87
CA ASN A 447 8.49 -12.54 -6.52
C ASN A 447 7.24 -13.43 -6.72
N ASN A 448 6.46 -13.13 -7.76
CA ASN A 448 5.29 -13.92 -8.17
C ASN A 448 5.12 -13.92 -9.69
N ASN A 449 4.13 -14.67 -10.17
CA ASN A 449 3.86 -14.81 -11.59
C ASN A 449 3.46 -13.49 -12.26
N THR A 450 2.74 -12.61 -11.56
CA THR A 450 2.31 -11.30 -12.08
C THR A 450 3.52 -10.39 -12.33
N ALA A 451 4.49 -10.38 -11.41
CA ALA A 451 5.74 -9.64 -11.57
C ALA A 451 6.59 -10.17 -12.73
N ALA A 452 6.72 -11.49 -12.81
CA ALA A 452 7.46 -12.14 -13.92
C ALA A 452 6.81 -11.84 -15.28
N LEU A 453 5.48 -11.87 -15.35
CA LEU A 453 4.74 -11.51 -16.56
C LEU A 453 5.00 -10.05 -16.97
N ALA A 454 4.97 -9.11 -16.01
CA ALA A 454 5.25 -7.70 -16.28
C ALA A 454 6.66 -7.50 -16.84
N GLN A 455 7.65 -8.14 -16.23
CA GLN A 455 9.06 -8.08 -16.67
C GLN A 455 9.26 -8.71 -18.05
N LEU A 456 8.61 -9.85 -18.32
CA LEU A 456 8.62 -10.47 -19.65
C LEU A 456 8.03 -9.54 -20.72
N LEU A 457 6.88 -8.93 -20.45
CA LEU A 457 6.22 -8.00 -21.39
C LEU A 457 7.00 -6.70 -21.55
N ASN A 458 7.70 -6.26 -20.52
CA ASN A 458 8.63 -5.13 -20.56
C ASN A 458 10.00 -5.49 -21.17
N LYS A 459 10.20 -6.76 -21.59
CA LYS A 459 11.44 -7.29 -22.17
C LYS A 459 12.65 -7.30 -21.21
N ASP A 460 12.43 -7.21 -19.92
CA ASP A 460 13.47 -7.37 -18.90
C ASP A 460 13.61 -8.86 -18.53
N TYR A 461 14.29 -9.60 -19.38
CA TYR A 461 14.44 -11.05 -19.24
C TYR A 461 15.34 -11.44 -18.07
N ALA A 462 16.28 -10.60 -17.69
CA ALA A 462 17.15 -10.84 -16.54
C ALA A 462 16.35 -10.78 -15.23
N ALA A 463 15.56 -9.74 -15.05
CA ALA A 463 14.67 -9.61 -13.89
C ALA A 463 13.62 -10.73 -13.87
N ALA A 464 13.01 -11.05 -15.02
CA ALA A 464 12.03 -12.14 -15.12
C ALA A 464 12.62 -13.50 -14.69
N LYS A 465 13.87 -13.80 -15.09
CA LYS A 465 14.59 -15.01 -14.69
C LYS A 465 14.79 -15.08 -13.18
N GLN A 466 15.23 -13.98 -12.59
CA GLN A 466 15.44 -13.88 -11.13
C GLN A 466 14.12 -14.01 -10.37
N THR A 467 13.09 -13.31 -10.79
CA THR A 467 11.75 -13.38 -10.17
C THR A 467 11.20 -14.79 -10.21
N LEU A 468 11.21 -15.46 -11.39
CA LEU A 468 10.71 -16.82 -11.57
C LEU A 468 11.49 -17.88 -10.78
N ALA A 469 12.77 -17.63 -10.50
CA ALA A 469 13.57 -18.50 -9.64
C ALA A 469 13.17 -18.39 -8.16
N ASN A 470 12.64 -17.26 -7.75
CA ASN A 470 12.31 -16.93 -6.36
C ASN A 470 10.81 -17.03 -6.03
N VAL A 471 9.96 -17.49 -6.95
CA VAL A 471 8.54 -17.74 -6.67
C VAL A 471 8.42 -18.86 -5.63
N LYS A 472 7.89 -18.54 -4.44
CA LYS A 472 7.82 -19.49 -3.31
C LYS A 472 6.92 -20.70 -3.59
N ASN A 473 5.77 -20.46 -4.21
CA ASN A 473 4.77 -21.50 -4.52
C ASN A 473 4.67 -21.65 -6.04
N ALA A 474 5.74 -22.18 -6.66
CA ALA A 474 5.82 -22.33 -8.10
C ALA A 474 4.76 -23.33 -8.62
N ASP A 475 3.84 -22.84 -9.41
CA ASP A 475 2.71 -23.55 -10.01
C ASP A 475 2.93 -23.86 -11.51
N ALA A 476 1.87 -24.30 -12.18
CA ALA A 476 1.89 -24.55 -13.63
C ALA A 476 2.16 -23.27 -14.44
N VAL A 477 1.62 -22.12 -13.98
CA VAL A 477 1.81 -20.83 -14.65
C VAL A 477 3.26 -20.37 -14.51
N THR A 478 3.88 -20.57 -13.34
CA THR A 478 5.32 -20.29 -13.15
C THR A 478 6.17 -21.06 -14.17
N SER A 479 5.91 -22.35 -14.35
CA SER A 479 6.65 -23.17 -15.30
C SER A 479 6.36 -22.76 -16.75
N TYR A 480 5.13 -22.35 -17.07
CA TYR A 480 4.78 -21.82 -18.39
C TYR A 480 5.50 -20.49 -18.69
N LEU A 481 5.56 -19.57 -17.73
CA LEU A 481 6.30 -18.30 -17.87
C LEU A 481 7.81 -18.53 -18.03
N LYS A 482 8.37 -19.55 -17.37
CA LYS A 482 9.77 -19.99 -17.61
C LYS A 482 9.96 -20.51 -19.04
N ALA A 483 8.98 -21.22 -19.60
CA ALA A 483 9.03 -21.66 -20.99
C ALA A 483 8.96 -20.48 -21.97
N VAL A 484 8.10 -19.49 -21.72
CA VAL A 484 8.04 -18.24 -22.51
C VAL A 484 9.38 -17.48 -22.44
N LEU A 485 9.97 -17.35 -21.25
CA LEU A 485 11.28 -16.74 -21.09
C LEU A 485 12.35 -17.49 -21.93
N ALA A 486 12.38 -18.82 -21.85
CA ALA A 486 13.32 -19.66 -22.59
C ALA A 486 13.14 -19.49 -24.10
N ALA A 487 11.89 -19.41 -24.59
CA ALA A 487 11.61 -19.12 -26.00
C ALA A 487 12.19 -17.77 -26.44
N ARG A 488 11.99 -16.74 -25.65
CA ARG A 488 12.47 -15.38 -25.94
C ARG A 488 13.99 -15.20 -25.81
N THR A 489 14.65 -16.11 -25.07
CA THR A 489 16.11 -16.15 -24.92
C THR A 489 16.78 -17.25 -25.75
N ASN A 490 16.05 -17.89 -26.68
CA ASN A 490 16.52 -18.93 -27.59
C ASN A 490 17.09 -20.18 -26.91
N ASP A 491 16.55 -20.57 -25.75
CA ASP A 491 16.92 -21.79 -25.02
C ASP A 491 15.85 -22.91 -25.25
N ALA A 492 16.00 -23.66 -26.32
CA ALA A 492 15.06 -24.73 -26.70
C ALA A 492 14.97 -25.86 -25.64
N THR A 493 16.08 -26.15 -24.96
CA THR A 493 16.12 -27.20 -23.93
C THR A 493 15.33 -26.75 -22.67
N ALA A 494 15.60 -25.55 -22.16
CA ALA A 494 14.87 -25.01 -21.05
C ALA A 494 13.38 -24.84 -21.39
N LEU A 495 13.05 -24.38 -22.60
CA LEU A 495 11.66 -24.27 -23.06
C LEU A 495 10.94 -25.62 -22.95
N THR A 496 11.50 -26.67 -23.53
CA THR A 496 10.87 -27.99 -23.57
C THR A 496 10.67 -28.56 -22.17
N ASN A 497 11.66 -28.43 -21.30
CA ASN A 497 11.59 -28.93 -19.92
C ASN A 497 10.55 -28.19 -19.09
N ASN A 498 10.57 -26.85 -19.13
CA ASN A 498 9.61 -26.03 -18.39
C ASN A 498 8.17 -26.18 -18.91
N LEU A 499 8.00 -26.34 -20.25
CA LEU A 499 6.67 -26.56 -20.82
C LEU A 499 6.13 -27.95 -20.44
N ARG A 500 6.96 -28.97 -20.41
CA ARG A 500 6.58 -30.33 -19.92
C ARG A 500 6.11 -30.23 -18.46
N GLU A 501 6.87 -29.55 -17.61
CA GLU A 501 6.50 -29.37 -16.21
C GLU A 501 5.17 -28.60 -16.05
N ALA A 502 4.97 -27.56 -16.86
CA ALA A 502 3.72 -26.80 -16.86
C ALA A 502 2.52 -27.67 -17.20
N ILE A 503 2.61 -28.46 -18.27
CA ILE A 503 1.55 -29.36 -18.73
C ILE A 503 1.30 -30.52 -17.75
N GLN A 504 2.34 -31.02 -17.09
CA GLN A 504 2.18 -32.04 -16.05
C GLN A 504 1.40 -31.53 -14.85
N LYS A 505 1.61 -30.25 -14.47
CA LYS A 505 0.89 -29.62 -13.37
C LYS A 505 -0.53 -29.18 -13.77
N ASP A 506 -0.71 -28.73 -15.00
CA ASP A 506 -2.01 -28.29 -15.56
C ASP A 506 -2.11 -28.75 -17.04
N PRO A 507 -2.78 -29.88 -17.33
CA PRO A 507 -2.94 -30.38 -18.69
C PRO A 507 -3.64 -29.42 -19.65
N SER A 508 -4.45 -28.47 -19.14
CA SER A 508 -5.13 -27.46 -19.99
C SER A 508 -4.15 -26.56 -20.74
N LEU A 509 -2.91 -26.43 -20.23
CA LEU A 509 -1.86 -25.64 -20.85
C LEU A 509 -1.31 -26.27 -22.15
N ALA A 510 -1.53 -27.55 -22.41
CA ALA A 510 -1.11 -28.20 -23.66
C ALA A 510 -1.81 -27.56 -24.86
N GLN A 511 -3.14 -27.40 -24.80
CA GLN A 511 -3.91 -26.79 -25.88
C GLN A 511 -3.48 -25.33 -26.11
N ARG A 512 -3.26 -24.57 -25.02
CA ARG A 512 -2.73 -23.22 -25.12
C ARG A 512 -1.36 -23.18 -25.79
N ALA A 513 -0.43 -24.03 -25.36
CA ALA A 513 0.93 -24.08 -25.88
C ALA A 513 0.98 -24.43 -27.37
N ALA A 514 0.08 -25.30 -27.85
CA ALA A 514 -0.03 -25.65 -29.26
C ALA A 514 -0.38 -24.45 -30.17
N ARG A 515 -1.04 -23.45 -29.60
CA ARG A 515 -1.53 -22.23 -30.28
C ARG A 515 -0.71 -20.97 -29.98
N ASP A 516 0.20 -21.03 -28.99
CA ASP A 516 0.94 -19.85 -28.53
C ASP A 516 2.07 -19.50 -29.50
N LEU A 517 2.01 -18.30 -30.07
CA LEU A 517 3.05 -17.78 -30.96
C LEU A 517 4.43 -17.66 -30.33
N GLU A 518 4.52 -17.58 -29.03
CA GLU A 518 5.81 -17.62 -28.31
C GLU A 518 6.60 -18.89 -28.64
N PHE A 519 5.91 -20.00 -28.98
CA PHE A 519 6.50 -21.29 -29.27
C PHE A 519 6.51 -21.66 -30.75
N ALA A 520 6.04 -20.79 -31.64
CA ALA A 520 5.90 -21.07 -33.06
C ALA A 520 7.21 -21.56 -33.72
N GLN A 521 8.35 -20.96 -33.36
CA GLN A 521 9.67 -21.38 -33.86
C GLN A 521 10.12 -22.75 -33.34
N TYR A 522 9.53 -23.22 -32.24
CA TYR A 522 9.84 -24.47 -31.57
C TYR A 522 8.76 -25.54 -31.75
N ALA A 523 7.84 -25.36 -32.70
CA ALA A 523 6.69 -26.22 -32.90
C ALA A 523 7.09 -27.72 -33.04
N ASN A 524 8.18 -28.03 -33.75
CA ASN A 524 8.70 -29.37 -33.87
C ASN A 524 9.21 -29.95 -32.54
N ALA A 525 9.86 -29.13 -31.71
CA ALA A 525 10.41 -29.57 -30.42
C ALA A 525 9.31 -29.84 -29.39
N ILE A 526 8.18 -29.14 -29.45
CA ILE A 526 7.08 -29.30 -28.48
C ILE A 526 5.95 -30.22 -28.96
N LYS A 527 5.99 -30.68 -30.23
CA LYS A 527 4.92 -31.50 -30.86
C LYS A 527 4.49 -32.71 -30.03
N GLY A 528 5.44 -33.33 -29.31
CA GLY A 528 5.17 -34.47 -28.44
C GLY A 528 4.57 -34.14 -27.08
N LEU A 529 4.61 -32.87 -26.69
CA LEU A 529 4.11 -32.37 -25.38
C LEU A 529 2.68 -31.84 -25.47
N VAL A 530 2.28 -31.37 -26.66
CA VAL A 530 1.02 -30.64 -26.88
C VAL A 530 -0.04 -31.46 -27.63
N LYS A 531 0.16 -32.78 -27.74
CA LYS A 531 -0.78 -33.70 -28.36
C LYS A 531 -1.92 -34.10 -27.45
#